data_4dae9775df14a01e7be61c9fb829fc13
#
_entry.id   4dae9775df14a01e7be61c9fb829fc13
#
_cell.length_a   1.000
_cell.length_b   1.000
_cell.length_c   1.000
_cell.angle_alpha   90.00
_cell.angle_beta   90.00
_cell.angle_gamma   90.00
#
_symmetry.space_group_name_H-M   'P 1'
#
loop_
_entity.id
_entity.type
_entity.pdbx_description
1 polymer ?
#
loop_
_entity_poly.entity_id
_entity_poly.type
_entity_poly.pdbx_seq_one_letter_code
_entity_poly.pdbx_strand_id
1 'polypeptide(L)'
;MINKENRYFYNALSNIQNQNYEKAIEDLIKVIELDEKNLDAYYNLARVYYDIKSYNKALKTYNKSIEIYPYDSEIYYNRAEVYIELNKFEEALKDLEKAISINKSFSDAYYLISVIFRKQKKYKKSIKYLKKVLETNGEDYIAYYDIYKLYNILIKHEKDETKKEKYLNIANKSLKKSANLGYEKAISRLK
;
A
#
# COMPACT_ATOMS: atom_id res chain seq x y z
N MET A 1 -12.88 22.60 28.46
CA MET A 1 -11.49 23.01 28.15
C MET A 1 -10.85 21.88 27.31
N ILE A 2 -10.32 22.20 26.14
CA ILE A 2 -9.59 21.22 25.32
C ILE A 2 -8.31 20.86 26.09
N ASN A 3 -8.09 19.54 26.31
CA ASN A 3 -6.87 19.02 26.93
C ASN A 3 -5.64 19.45 26.11
N LYS A 4 -4.49 19.65 26.75
CA LYS A 4 -3.23 20.07 26.10
C LYS A 4 -2.82 19.11 24.97
N GLU A 5 -2.95 17.82 25.21
CA GLU A 5 -2.67 16.78 24.23
C GLU A 5 -3.52 16.97 22.97
N ASN A 6 -4.84 17.07 23.11
CA ASN A 6 -5.76 17.30 21.99
C ASN A 6 -5.42 18.58 21.22
N ARG A 7 -4.99 19.63 21.92
CA ARG A 7 -4.58 20.89 21.29
C ARG A 7 -3.35 20.69 20.39
N TYR A 8 -2.31 20.01 20.88
CA TYR A 8 -1.14 19.71 20.05
C TYR A 8 -1.49 18.80 18.88
N PHE A 9 -2.33 17.80 19.11
CA PHE A 9 -2.76 16.89 18.06
C PHE A 9 -3.50 17.63 16.93
N TYR A 10 -4.49 18.46 17.25
CA TYR A 10 -5.19 19.26 16.24
C TYR A 10 -4.30 20.26 15.52
N ASN A 11 -3.35 20.88 16.22
CA ASN A 11 -2.35 21.75 15.61
C ASN A 11 -1.49 20.96 14.61
N ALA A 12 -1.06 19.77 14.99
CA ALA A 12 -0.28 18.89 14.12
C ALA A 12 -1.05 18.54 12.84
N LEU A 13 -2.32 18.14 12.95
CA LEU A 13 -3.16 17.83 11.79
C LEU A 13 -3.32 19.04 10.86
N SER A 14 -3.56 20.22 11.42
CA SER A 14 -3.62 21.47 10.65
C SER A 14 -2.28 21.79 9.98
N ASN A 15 -1.16 21.58 10.66
CA ASN A 15 0.17 21.78 10.10
C ASN A 15 0.47 20.77 8.98
N ILE A 16 0.04 19.50 9.09
CA ILE A 16 0.15 18.48 8.03
C ILE A 16 -0.64 18.95 6.80
N GLN A 17 -1.88 19.37 6.98
CA GLN A 17 -2.74 19.84 5.88
C GLN A 17 -2.12 21.05 5.14
N ASN A 18 -1.45 21.93 5.88
CA ASN A 18 -0.77 23.10 5.32
C ASN A 18 0.68 22.79 4.88
N GLN A 19 1.11 21.53 4.91
CA GLN A 19 2.48 21.09 4.57
C GLN A 19 3.58 21.71 5.44
N ASN A 20 3.24 22.20 6.62
CA ASN A 20 4.16 22.72 7.63
C ASN A 20 4.74 21.58 8.47
N TYR A 21 5.46 20.66 7.80
CA TYR A 21 5.89 19.38 8.39
C TYR A 21 6.78 19.52 9.63
N GLU A 22 7.63 20.54 9.70
CA GLU A 22 8.49 20.78 10.88
C GLU A 22 7.65 21.03 12.15
N LYS A 23 6.66 21.93 12.05
CA LYS A 23 5.76 22.21 13.19
C LYS A 23 4.86 21.01 13.51
N ALA A 24 4.41 20.27 12.49
CA ALA A 24 3.65 19.06 12.70
C ALA A 24 4.44 18.02 13.50
N ILE A 25 5.72 17.83 13.17
CA ILE A 25 6.62 16.91 13.90
C ILE A 25 6.79 17.36 15.35
N GLU A 26 7.03 18.65 15.61
CA GLU A 26 7.16 19.18 16.97
C GLU A 26 5.90 18.94 17.80
N ASP A 27 4.73 19.23 17.23
CA ASP A 27 3.45 19.05 17.91
C ASP A 27 3.14 17.55 18.16
N LEU A 28 3.41 16.66 17.19
CA LEU A 28 3.22 15.21 17.37
C LEU A 28 4.16 14.63 18.43
N ILE A 29 5.40 15.10 18.50
CA ILE A 29 6.34 14.68 19.56
C ILE A 29 5.79 15.10 20.93
N LYS A 30 5.22 16.29 21.07
CA LYS A 30 4.59 16.74 22.31
C LYS A 30 3.37 15.90 22.70
N VAL A 31 2.59 15.45 21.71
CA VAL A 31 1.48 14.52 21.98
C VAL A 31 2.03 13.21 22.56
N ILE A 32 3.08 12.65 21.94
CA ILE A 32 3.70 11.40 22.40
C ILE A 32 4.35 11.55 23.78
N GLU A 33 4.93 12.73 24.10
CA GLU A 33 5.47 13.03 25.42
C GLU A 33 4.38 13.09 26.50
N LEU A 34 3.16 13.50 26.14
CA LEU A 34 2.00 13.56 27.03
C LEU A 34 1.27 12.22 27.16
N ASP A 35 1.22 11.45 26.07
CA ASP A 35 0.67 10.10 26.02
C ASP A 35 1.56 9.21 25.16
N GLU A 36 2.43 8.43 25.81
CA GLU A 36 3.36 7.50 25.15
C GLU A 36 2.65 6.36 24.39
N LYS A 37 1.33 6.22 24.58
CA LYS A 37 0.50 5.22 23.90
C LYS A 37 -0.43 5.82 22.85
N ASN A 38 -0.28 7.07 22.50
CA ASN A 38 -1.11 7.67 21.47
C ASN A 38 -0.76 7.14 20.08
N LEU A 39 -1.52 6.14 19.61
CA LEU A 39 -1.29 5.48 18.32
C LEU A 39 -1.39 6.46 17.15
N ASP A 40 -2.39 7.35 17.18
CA ASP A 40 -2.61 8.32 16.11
C ASP A 40 -1.44 9.28 15.96
N ALA A 41 -0.82 9.67 17.08
CA ALA A 41 0.36 10.54 17.05
C ALA A 41 1.56 9.82 16.42
N TYR A 42 1.81 8.56 16.78
CA TYR A 42 2.87 7.78 16.14
C TYR A 42 2.61 7.59 14.64
N TYR A 43 1.36 7.26 14.30
CA TYR A 43 0.97 7.05 12.92
C TYR A 43 1.22 8.29 12.06
N ASN A 44 0.70 9.46 12.50
CA ASN A 44 0.88 10.72 11.80
C ASN A 44 2.36 11.14 11.75
N LEU A 45 3.11 10.96 12.83
CA LEU A 45 4.55 11.28 12.87
C LEU A 45 5.34 10.43 11.87
N ALA A 46 5.09 9.13 11.83
CA ALA A 46 5.75 8.23 10.88
C ALA A 46 5.37 8.57 9.43
N ARG A 47 4.10 8.92 9.19
CA ARG A 47 3.62 9.34 7.88
C ARG A 47 4.26 10.65 7.43
N VAL A 48 4.35 11.65 8.30
CA VAL A 48 5.06 12.90 7.99
C VAL A 48 6.52 12.63 7.67
N TYR A 49 7.21 11.77 8.42
CA TYR A 49 8.58 11.38 8.09
C TYR A 49 8.69 10.68 6.74
N TYR A 50 7.71 9.85 6.37
CA TYR A 50 7.64 9.23 5.05
C TYR A 50 7.49 10.29 3.95
N ASP A 51 6.56 11.23 4.11
CA ASP A 51 6.24 12.26 3.10
C ASP A 51 7.45 13.18 2.83
N ILE A 52 8.22 13.52 3.87
CA ILE A 52 9.48 14.26 3.73
C ILE A 52 10.69 13.37 3.41
N LYS A 53 10.47 12.10 3.06
CA LYS A 53 11.49 11.10 2.69
C LYS A 53 12.52 10.80 3.79
N SER A 54 12.24 11.13 5.03
CA SER A 54 13.05 10.78 6.19
C SER A 54 12.80 9.33 6.61
N TYR A 55 13.03 8.38 5.68
CA TYR A 55 12.66 6.97 5.82
C TYR A 55 13.21 6.29 7.07
N ASN A 56 14.44 6.61 7.48
CA ASN A 56 15.01 6.05 8.71
C ASN A 56 14.24 6.48 9.97
N LYS A 57 13.77 7.74 10.02
CA LYS A 57 12.93 8.23 11.12
C LYS A 57 11.54 7.59 11.07
N ALA A 58 10.95 7.44 9.90
CA ALA A 58 9.69 6.73 9.72
C ALA A 58 9.78 5.29 10.22
N LEU A 59 10.81 4.53 9.82
CA LEU A 59 11.03 3.16 10.31
C LEU A 59 11.19 3.10 11.83
N LYS A 60 11.96 4.02 12.42
CA LYS A 60 12.12 4.07 13.89
C LYS A 60 10.78 4.31 14.59
N THR A 61 9.96 5.19 14.05
CA THR A 61 8.64 5.52 14.61
C THR A 61 7.69 4.33 14.47
N TYR A 62 7.62 3.67 13.29
CA TYR A 62 6.81 2.46 13.12
C TYR A 62 7.28 1.30 14.00
N ASN A 63 8.59 1.12 14.19
CA ASN A 63 9.11 0.12 15.11
C ASN A 63 8.58 0.34 16.54
N LYS A 64 8.57 1.61 16.99
CA LYS A 64 8.03 1.95 18.30
C LYS A 64 6.53 1.71 18.38
N SER A 65 5.79 2.03 17.32
CA SER A 65 4.36 1.73 17.23
C SER A 65 4.09 0.22 17.34
N ILE A 66 4.89 -0.62 16.68
CA ILE A 66 4.74 -2.09 16.73
C ILE A 66 5.03 -2.65 18.14
N GLU A 67 5.98 -2.09 18.88
CA GLU A 67 6.23 -2.48 20.27
C GLU A 67 4.98 -2.26 21.15
N ILE A 68 4.22 -1.20 20.88
CA ILE A 68 3.03 -0.84 21.65
C ILE A 68 1.79 -1.56 21.11
N TYR A 69 1.67 -1.69 19.78
CA TYR A 69 0.50 -2.22 19.08
C TYR A 69 0.88 -3.35 18.09
N PRO A 70 1.32 -4.52 18.60
CA PRO A 70 1.86 -5.60 17.75
C PRO A 70 0.82 -6.31 16.88
N TYR A 71 -0.46 -6.03 17.08
CA TYR A 71 -1.58 -6.63 16.32
C TYR A 71 -2.33 -5.63 15.46
N ASP A 72 -1.75 -4.47 15.18
CA ASP A 72 -2.31 -3.52 14.23
C ASP A 72 -1.74 -3.76 12.83
N SER A 73 -2.60 -4.17 11.89
CA SER A 73 -2.21 -4.49 10.52
C SER A 73 -1.74 -3.29 9.72
N GLU A 74 -2.28 -2.10 10.01
CA GLU A 74 -1.96 -0.86 9.31
C GLU A 74 -0.51 -0.42 9.55
N ILE A 75 0.01 -0.62 10.77
CA ILE A 75 1.40 -0.25 11.09
C ILE A 75 2.38 -1.06 10.24
N TYR A 76 2.15 -2.36 10.12
CA TYR A 76 3.00 -3.23 9.28
C TYR A 76 2.88 -2.85 7.81
N TYR A 77 1.67 -2.58 7.33
CA TYR A 77 1.44 -2.14 5.96
C TYR A 77 2.21 -0.86 5.65
N ASN A 78 2.07 0.16 6.48
CA ASN A 78 2.74 1.45 6.27
C ASN A 78 4.26 1.34 6.41
N ARG A 79 4.79 0.48 7.31
CA ARG A 79 6.23 0.23 7.38
C ARG A 79 6.74 -0.47 6.12
N ALA A 80 5.95 -1.37 5.54
CA ALA A 80 6.27 -2.01 4.28
C ALA A 80 6.36 -1.00 3.12
N GLU A 81 5.52 0.03 3.08
CA GLU A 81 5.65 1.11 2.10
C GLU A 81 7.03 1.79 2.20
N VAL A 82 7.49 2.09 3.42
CA VAL A 82 8.83 2.65 3.64
C VAL A 82 9.92 1.71 3.12
N TYR A 83 9.80 0.41 3.41
CA TYR A 83 10.76 -0.58 2.91
C TYR A 83 10.77 -0.68 1.37
N ILE A 84 9.61 -0.52 0.72
CA ILE A 84 9.52 -0.50 -0.75
C ILE A 84 10.25 0.71 -1.33
N GLU A 85 10.10 1.89 -0.74
CA GLU A 85 10.83 3.09 -1.16
C GLU A 85 12.35 2.92 -1.01
N LEU A 86 12.77 2.19 0.00
CA LEU A 86 14.18 1.83 0.22
C LEU A 86 14.65 0.62 -0.64
N ASN A 87 13.79 0.07 -1.50
CA ASN A 87 14.02 -1.17 -2.27
C ASN A 87 14.34 -2.42 -1.40
N LYS A 88 13.96 -2.41 -0.13
CA LYS A 88 14.07 -3.53 0.83
C LYS A 88 12.85 -4.44 0.71
N PHE A 89 12.77 -5.15 -0.44
CA PHE A 89 11.57 -5.91 -0.80
C PHE A 89 11.31 -7.12 0.10
N GLU A 90 12.35 -7.72 0.68
CA GLU A 90 12.19 -8.88 1.57
C GLU A 90 11.60 -8.48 2.91
N GLU A 91 12.05 -7.35 3.47
CA GLU A 91 11.49 -6.78 4.70
C GLU A 91 10.03 -6.32 4.46
N ALA A 92 9.78 -5.67 3.32
CA ALA A 92 8.43 -5.27 2.96
C ALA A 92 7.47 -6.47 2.84
N LEU A 93 7.91 -7.57 2.21
CA LEU A 93 7.08 -8.78 2.10
C LEU A 93 6.77 -9.39 3.47
N LYS A 94 7.74 -9.44 4.40
CA LYS A 94 7.51 -9.93 5.77
C LYS A 94 6.47 -9.11 6.51
N ASP A 95 6.53 -7.78 6.39
CA ASP A 95 5.56 -6.89 7.02
C ASP A 95 4.17 -7.04 6.40
N LEU A 96 4.07 -7.12 5.08
CA LEU A 96 2.79 -7.32 4.40
C LEU A 96 2.17 -8.69 4.73
N GLU A 97 2.98 -9.75 4.82
CA GLU A 97 2.51 -11.06 5.27
C GLU A 97 2.02 -11.01 6.73
N LYS A 98 2.70 -10.25 7.59
CA LYS A 98 2.24 -10.02 8.96
C LYS A 98 0.92 -9.25 8.98
N ALA A 99 0.79 -8.16 8.21
CA ALA A 99 -0.46 -7.40 8.07
C ALA A 99 -1.63 -8.31 7.65
N ILE A 100 -1.43 -9.16 6.62
CA ILE A 100 -2.43 -10.12 6.14
C ILE A 100 -2.73 -11.19 7.19
N SER A 101 -1.76 -11.63 7.98
CA SER A 101 -2.00 -12.60 9.06
C SER A 101 -2.92 -12.06 10.14
N ILE A 102 -2.88 -10.75 10.38
CA ILE A 102 -3.73 -10.03 11.33
C ILE A 102 -5.09 -9.73 10.70
N ASN A 103 -5.10 -9.16 9.49
CA ASN A 103 -6.30 -8.85 8.73
C ASN A 103 -6.30 -9.58 7.39
N LYS A 104 -6.98 -10.72 7.31
CA LYS A 104 -7.03 -11.56 6.10
C LYS A 104 -7.72 -10.89 4.90
N SER A 105 -8.54 -9.86 5.15
CA SER A 105 -9.25 -9.11 4.11
C SER A 105 -8.53 -7.83 3.70
N PHE A 106 -7.27 -7.66 4.08
CA PHE A 106 -6.51 -6.45 3.78
C PHE A 106 -6.10 -6.42 2.30
N SER A 107 -7.01 -5.94 1.47
CA SER A 107 -6.87 -5.87 0.01
C SER A 107 -5.60 -5.13 -0.43
N ASP A 108 -5.34 -3.98 0.20
CA ASP A 108 -4.20 -3.12 -0.14
C ASP A 108 -2.85 -3.81 0.10
N ALA A 109 -2.77 -4.63 1.16
CA ALA A 109 -1.56 -5.41 1.42
C ALA A 109 -1.30 -6.46 0.31
N TYR A 110 -2.34 -7.15 -0.17
CA TYR A 110 -2.22 -8.04 -1.33
C TYR A 110 -1.81 -7.29 -2.59
N TYR A 111 -2.38 -6.10 -2.81
CA TYR A 111 -2.03 -5.26 -3.94
C TYR A 111 -0.55 -4.84 -3.89
N LEU A 112 -0.07 -4.42 -2.72
CA LEU A 112 1.32 -3.99 -2.54
C LEU A 112 2.32 -5.13 -2.74
N ILE A 113 1.99 -6.37 -2.31
CA ILE A 113 2.78 -7.57 -2.64
C ILE A 113 2.84 -7.78 -4.16
N SER A 114 1.71 -7.57 -4.86
CA SER A 114 1.69 -7.67 -6.31
C SER A 114 2.61 -6.66 -6.98
N VAL A 115 2.66 -5.43 -6.46
CA VAL A 115 3.56 -4.37 -6.93
C VAL A 115 5.03 -4.77 -6.75
N ILE A 116 5.39 -5.33 -5.59
CA ILE A 116 6.75 -5.84 -5.34
C ILE A 116 7.13 -6.90 -6.37
N PHE A 117 6.27 -7.92 -6.58
CA PHE A 117 6.56 -8.97 -7.56
C PHE A 117 6.63 -8.45 -9.00
N ARG A 118 5.85 -7.42 -9.34
CA ARG A 118 5.94 -6.74 -10.63
C ARG A 118 7.28 -6.01 -10.79
N LYS A 119 7.73 -5.27 -9.77
CA LYS A 119 9.05 -4.62 -9.76
C LYS A 119 10.18 -5.66 -9.94
N GLN A 120 10.04 -6.83 -9.34
CA GLN A 120 10.97 -7.96 -9.50
C GLN A 120 10.80 -8.73 -10.82
N LYS A 121 9.94 -8.29 -11.76
CA LYS A 121 9.58 -8.98 -13.03
C LYS A 121 9.02 -10.39 -12.84
N LYS A 122 8.55 -10.74 -11.64
CA LYS A 122 7.91 -12.02 -11.31
C LYS A 122 6.40 -11.95 -11.63
N TYR A 123 6.06 -11.74 -12.90
CA TYR A 123 4.71 -11.39 -13.36
C TYR A 123 3.63 -12.39 -12.97
N LYS A 124 3.92 -13.70 -13.04
CA LYS A 124 2.95 -14.74 -12.63
C LYS A 124 2.63 -14.67 -11.13
N LYS A 125 3.64 -14.36 -10.28
CA LYS A 125 3.40 -14.14 -8.85
C LYS A 125 2.59 -12.87 -8.60
N SER A 126 2.90 -11.77 -9.29
CA SER A 126 2.11 -10.54 -9.24
C SER A 126 0.63 -10.78 -9.56
N ILE A 127 0.34 -11.50 -10.66
CA ILE A 127 -1.03 -11.87 -11.05
C ILE A 127 -1.72 -12.71 -9.96
N LYS A 128 -0.99 -13.63 -9.32
CA LYS A 128 -1.55 -14.44 -8.22
C LYS A 128 -2.07 -13.54 -7.08
N TYR A 129 -1.30 -12.51 -6.71
CA TYR A 129 -1.70 -11.60 -5.64
C TYR A 129 -2.78 -10.60 -6.06
N LEU A 130 -2.80 -10.14 -7.32
CA LEU A 130 -3.93 -9.37 -7.84
C LEU A 130 -5.25 -10.16 -7.83
N LYS A 131 -5.19 -11.48 -8.05
CA LYS A 131 -6.38 -12.33 -7.88
C LYS A 131 -6.83 -12.37 -6.41
N LYS A 132 -5.90 -12.33 -5.44
CA LYS A 132 -6.25 -12.20 -4.03
C LYS A 132 -6.93 -10.87 -3.72
N VAL A 133 -6.49 -9.77 -4.33
CA VAL A 133 -7.21 -8.48 -4.27
C VAL A 133 -8.65 -8.66 -4.74
N LEU A 134 -8.88 -9.34 -5.87
CA LEU A 134 -10.22 -9.57 -6.41
C LEU A 134 -11.07 -10.56 -5.60
N GLU A 135 -10.45 -11.44 -4.81
CA GLU A 135 -11.16 -12.31 -3.86
C GLU A 135 -11.68 -11.50 -2.65
N THR A 136 -11.01 -10.42 -2.26
CA THR A 136 -11.41 -9.53 -1.16
C THR A 136 -12.29 -8.37 -1.64
N ASN A 137 -12.01 -7.84 -2.84
CA ASN A 137 -12.76 -6.76 -3.49
C ASN A 137 -12.97 -7.11 -4.97
N GLY A 138 -14.07 -7.78 -5.27
CA GLY A 138 -14.40 -8.23 -6.63
C GLY A 138 -14.64 -7.12 -7.66
N GLU A 139 -14.75 -5.88 -7.22
CA GLU A 139 -14.99 -4.70 -8.07
C GLU A 139 -13.76 -3.79 -8.22
N ASP A 140 -12.59 -4.27 -7.83
CA ASP A 140 -11.35 -3.51 -7.99
C ASP A 140 -10.95 -3.41 -9.47
N TYR A 141 -11.34 -2.28 -10.09
CA TYR A 141 -11.05 -2.02 -11.50
C TYR A 141 -9.55 -1.84 -11.78
N ILE A 142 -8.76 -1.40 -10.79
CA ILE A 142 -7.30 -1.26 -10.95
C ILE A 142 -6.66 -2.64 -11.02
N ALA A 143 -7.05 -3.56 -10.14
CA ALA A 143 -6.55 -4.93 -10.15
C ALA A 143 -6.85 -5.64 -11.47
N TYR A 144 -8.07 -5.49 -12.03
CA TYR A 144 -8.40 -6.02 -13.35
C TYR A 144 -7.51 -5.41 -14.45
N TYR A 145 -7.30 -4.10 -14.44
CA TYR A 145 -6.45 -3.46 -15.44
C TYR A 145 -4.98 -3.85 -15.32
N ASP A 146 -4.47 -4.03 -14.11
CA ASP A 146 -3.11 -4.50 -13.88
C ASP A 146 -2.94 -5.95 -14.34
N ILE A 147 -3.92 -6.82 -14.12
CA ILE A 147 -3.95 -8.19 -14.68
C ILE A 147 -3.87 -8.14 -16.21
N TYR A 148 -4.68 -7.29 -16.86
CA TYR A 148 -4.61 -7.09 -18.32
C TYR A 148 -3.19 -6.71 -18.76
N LYS A 149 -2.56 -5.73 -18.13
CA LYS A 149 -1.19 -5.29 -18.48
C LYS A 149 -0.18 -6.43 -18.34
N LEU A 150 -0.25 -7.17 -17.24
CA LEU A 150 0.69 -8.25 -16.95
C LEU A 150 0.55 -9.42 -17.92
N TYR A 151 -0.67 -9.79 -18.32
CA TYR A 151 -0.85 -10.80 -19.34
C TYR A 151 -0.34 -10.35 -20.71
N ASN A 152 -0.48 -9.08 -21.09
CA ASN A 152 0.14 -8.56 -22.31
C ASN A 152 1.68 -8.62 -22.29
N ILE A 153 2.30 -8.45 -21.12
CA ILE A 153 3.75 -8.66 -20.99
C ILE A 153 4.09 -10.15 -21.18
N LEU A 154 3.32 -11.05 -20.57
CA LEU A 154 3.55 -12.51 -20.71
C LEU A 154 3.37 -12.99 -22.14
N ILE A 155 2.37 -12.47 -22.87
CA ILE A 155 2.12 -12.80 -24.28
C ILE A 155 3.34 -12.50 -25.16
N LYS A 156 4.00 -11.36 -24.94
CA LYS A 156 5.16 -10.95 -25.72
C LYS A 156 6.36 -11.91 -25.60
N HIS A 157 6.44 -12.64 -24.51
CA HIS A 157 7.55 -13.55 -24.21
C HIS A 157 7.17 -15.03 -24.29
N GLU A 158 5.91 -15.35 -24.54
CA GLU A 158 5.44 -16.74 -24.67
C GLU A 158 5.68 -17.22 -26.11
N LYS A 159 6.14 -18.47 -26.24
CA LYS A 159 6.38 -19.11 -27.55
C LYS A 159 5.27 -20.08 -27.95
N ASP A 160 4.54 -20.59 -26.98
CA ASP A 160 3.44 -21.55 -27.18
C ASP A 160 2.18 -20.77 -27.57
N GLU A 161 1.72 -20.96 -28.80
CA GLU A 161 0.55 -20.28 -29.36
C GLU A 161 -0.73 -20.56 -28.55
N THR A 162 -0.92 -21.80 -28.10
CA THR A 162 -2.08 -22.14 -27.25
C THR A 162 -2.10 -21.36 -25.94
N LYS A 163 -0.93 -21.21 -25.32
CA LYS A 163 -0.81 -20.37 -24.10
C LYS A 163 -0.99 -18.90 -24.40
N LYS A 164 -0.48 -18.41 -25.53
CA LYS A 164 -0.71 -17.02 -25.95
C LYS A 164 -2.20 -16.72 -26.09
N GLU A 165 -2.93 -17.59 -26.80
CA GLU A 165 -4.36 -17.43 -26.96
C GLU A 165 -5.10 -17.41 -25.63
N LYS A 166 -4.75 -18.36 -24.73
CA LYS A 166 -5.29 -18.37 -23.35
C LYS A 166 -5.02 -17.06 -22.60
N TYR A 167 -3.78 -16.56 -22.67
CA TYR A 167 -3.41 -15.30 -22.01
C TYR A 167 -4.15 -14.10 -22.61
N LEU A 168 -4.31 -14.07 -23.94
CA LEU A 168 -5.04 -13.02 -24.65
C LEU A 168 -6.52 -13.00 -24.22
N ASN A 169 -7.15 -14.15 -24.11
CA ASN A 169 -8.54 -14.25 -23.66
C ASN A 169 -8.68 -13.69 -22.21
N ILE A 170 -7.78 -14.07 -21.30
CA ILE A 170 -7.80 -13.57 -19.93
C ILE A 170 -7.55 -12.05 -19.89
N ALA A 171 -6.59 -11.55 -20.68
CA ALA A 171 -6.28 -10.14 -20.77
C ALA A 171 -7.51 -9.33 -21.21
N ASN A 172 -8.15 -9.76 -22.32
CA ASN A 172 -9.32 -9.09 -22.87
C ASN A 172 -10.52 -9.11 -21.91
N LYS A 173 -10.76 -10.23 -21.23
CA LYS A 173 -11.79 -10.34 -20.19
C LYS A 173 -11.53 -9.37 -19.03
N SER A 174 -10.29 -9.28 -18.59
CA SER A 174 -9.89 -8.36 -17.51
C SER A 174 -10.03 -6.89 -17.92
N LEU A 175 -9.62 -6.54 -19.15
CA LEU A 175 -9.79 -5.19 -19.70
C LEU A 175 -11.27 -4.79 -19.75
N LYS A 176 -12.14 -5.66 -20.29
CA LYS A 176 -13.59 -5.43 -20.35
C LYS A 176 -14.20 -5.26 -18.95
N LYS A 177 -13.79 -6.08 -17.99
CA LYS A 177 -14.29 -5.97 -16.61
C LYS A 177 -13.89 -4.65 -15.97
N SER A 178 -12.63 -4.23 -16.12
CA SER A 178 -12.14 -2.94 -15.65
C SER A 178 -12.88 -1.76 -16.28
N ALA A 179 -13.13 -1.80 -17.59
CA ALA A 179 -13.89 -0.77 -18.30
C ALA A 179 -15.35 -0.70 -17.85
N ASN A 180 -16.01 -1.86 -17.67
CA ASN A 180 -17.38 -1.94 -17.18
C ASN A 180 -17.54 -1.39 -15.76
N LEU A 181 -16.47 -1.42 -14.97
CA LEU A 181 -16.40 -0.80 -13.64
C LEU A 181 -16.04 0.70 -13.70
N GLY A 182 -15.97 1.30 -14.89
CA GLY A 182 -15.80 2.74 -15.08
C GLY A 182 -14.34 3.22 -15.16
N TYR A 183 -13.35 2.32 -15.29
CA TYR A 183 -11.96 2.76 -15.34
C TYR A 183 -11.61 3.39 -16.68
N GLU A 184 -11.41 4.70 -16.71
CA GLU A 184 -11.20 5.49 -17.95
C GLU A 184 -10.07 4.97 -18.83
N LYS A 185 -8.93 4.56 -18.23
CA LYS A 185 -7.80 3.98 -18.97
C LYS A 185 -8.15 2.65 -19.65
N ALA A 186 -9.07 1.87 -19.07
CA ALA A 186 -9.55 0.64 -19.70
C ALA A 186 -10.57 0.95 -20.81
N ILE A 187 -11.45 1.91 -20.59
CA ILE A 187 -12.44 2.37 -21.57
C ILE A 187 -11.73 2.88 -22.83
N SER A 188 -10.70 3.73 -22.66
CA SER A 188 -9.94 4.27 -23.78
C SER A 188 -9.16 3.24 -24.60
N ARG A 189 -8.88 2.05 -24.02
CA ARG A 189 -8.21 0.93 -24.68
C ARG A 189 -9.16 0.04 -25.48
N LEU A 190 -10.46 0.12 -25.23
CA LEU A 190 -11.49 -0.64 -25.95
C LEU A 190 -12.04 0.11 -27.18
N LYS A 191 -11.81 1.44 -27.24
CA LYS A 191 -12.10 2.28 -28.42
C LYS A 191 -11.00 2.14 -29.45
#